data_d46cc35990e56f32d6654609d2785ae0
#
_entry.id   d46cc35990e56f32d6654609d2785ae0
#
_cell.length_a   1.000
_cell.length_b   1.000
_cell.length_c   1.000
_cell.angle_alpha   90.00
_cell.angle_beta   90.00
_cell.angle_gamma   90.00
#
_symmetry.space_group_name_H-M   'P 1'
#
loop_
_entity.id
_entity.type
_entity.pdbx_description
1 polymer ?
#
loop_
_entity_poly.entity_id
_entity_poly.type
_entity_poly.pdbx_seq_one_letter_code
_entity_poly.pdbx_strand_id
1 'polypeptide(L)'
;DGRDSVPRILSSSLGHQPFVESVLEMSQHQMLRRWPLATDWYNDVINYVMRPARFEPKYDRLLANAIKASTGTLGEFVRTFAYEAFTYADSAKVIRVAEALQALWPDYPPVRNAMGQYRAHVMGRYVPLYRAAMHAYGLTARPGSDLKHLGWAFNALHARETLEHLAGQNTTYTTTDGQDWSLTGWTIMVLIAGAGMTEEGEWLDAVD
;
A
#
# COMPACT_ATOMS: atom_id res chain seq x y z
N ASP A 1 -21.63 26.29 1.45
CA ASP A 1 -20.97 25.31 0.55
C ASP A 1 -19.46 25.34 0.79
N GLY A 2 -19.02 24.71 1.88
CA GLY A 2 -17.60 24.68 2.26
C GLY A 2 -16.87 23.39 1.85
N ARG A 3 -17.41 22.61 0.90
CA ARG A 3 -16.84 21.31 0.51
C ARG A 3 -15.61 21.41 -0.40
N ASP A 4 -15.40 22.55 -1.03
CA ASP A 4 -14.26 22.77 -1.93
C ASP A 4 -13.14 23.62 -1.33
N SER A 5 -13.26 24.00 -0.05
CA SER A 5 -12.22 24.80 0.61
C SER A 5 -11.08 23.89 1.08
N VAL A 6 -9.85 24.28 0.76
CA VAL A 6 -8.64 23.60 1.25
C VAL A 6 -8.66 23.57 2.78
N PRO A 7 -8.49 22.39 3.39
CA PRO A 7 -8.46 22.26 4.84
C PRO A 7 -7.40 23.20 5.46
N ARG A 8 -7.77 23.95 6.49
CA ARG A 8 -6.90 24.95 7.13
C ARG A 8 -5.55 24.40 7.57
N ILE A 9 -5.49 23.13 7.97
CA ILE A 9 -4.24 22.51 8.44
C ILE A 9 -3.24 22.31 7.28
N LEU A 10 -3.72 22.04 6.06
CA LEU A 10 -2.84 22.02 4.87
C LEU A 10 -2.35 23.45 4.54
N SER A 11 -3.22 24.43 4.62
CA SER A 11 -2.85 25.81 4.32
C SER A 11 -1.91 26.42 5.36
N SER A 12 -1.95 25.97 6.61
CA SER A 12 -1.06 26.45 7.67
C SER A 12 0.28 25.71 7.75
N SER A 13 0.29 24.39 7.46
CA SER A 13 1.47 23.55 7.62
C SER A 13 2.31 23.43 6.35
N LEU A 14 1.69 23.59 5.19
CA LEU A 14 2.34 23.71 3.88
C LEU A 14 2.33 25.17 3.41
N GLY A 15 2.48 26.11 4.36
CA GLY A 15 2.54 27.54 4.06
C GLY A 15 3.44 27.79 2.85
N HIS A 16 2.89 28.45 1.83
CA HIS A 16 3.48 28.55 0.50
C HIS A 16 4.93 29.06 0.52
N GLN A 17 5.23 30.02 1.36
CA GLN A 17 6.44 30.81 1.25
C GLN A 17 7.71 30.04 1.60
N PRO A 18 7.85 29.35 2.75
CA PRO A 18 9.07 28.62 3.08
C PRO A 18 9.34 27.44 2.14
N PHE A 19 8.28 26.76 1.70
CA PHE A 19 8.42 25.61 0.79
C PHE A 19 8.82 26.05 -0.63
N VAL A 20 8.21 27.13 -1.11
CA VAL A 20 8.49 27.67 -2.44
C VAL A 20 9.91 28.22 -2.53
N GLU A 21 10.36 28.95 -1.52
CA GLU A 21 11.69 29.55 -1.50
C GLU A 21 12.79 28.53 -1.22
N SER A 22 12.59 27.64 -0.24
CA SER A 22 13.65 26.72 0.21
C SER A 22 13.68 25.36 -0.49
N VAL A 23 12.55 24.88 -1.03
CA VAL A 23 12.46 23.56 -1.66
C VAL A 23 12.34 23.64 -3.17
N LEU A 24 11.54 24.59 -3.67
CA LEU A 24 11.35 24.76 -5.13
C LEU A 24 12.30 25.77 -5.75
N GLU A 25 13.03 26.54 -4.93
CA GLU A 25 13.93 27.61 -5.38
C GLU A 25 13.23 28.59 -6.35
N MET A 26 11.94 28.84 -6.13
CA MET A 26 11.10 29.67 -6.97
C MET A 26 10.75 30.96 -6.26
N SER A 27 10.64 32.05 -7.02
CA SER A 27 10.07 33.30 -6.48
C SER A 27 8.56 33.17 -6.31
N GLN A 28 7.99 33.96 -5.40
CA GLN A 28 6.55 34.02 -5.20
C GLN A 28 5.78 34.37 -6.50
N HIS A 29 6.37 35.20 -7.35
CA HIS A 29 5.75 35.55 -8.64
C HIS A 29 5.69 34.36 -9.61
N GLN A 30 6.75 33.57 -9.67
CA GLN A 30 6.78 32.34 -10.46
C GLN A 30 5.78 31.31 -9.94
N MET A 31 5.64 31.21 -8.62
CA MET A 31 4.67 30.34 -7.99
C MET A 31 3.23 30.77 -8.34
N LEU A 32 2.86 32.02 -8.13
CA LEU A 32 1.52 32.53 -8.43
C LEU A 32 1.17 32.43 -9.92
N ARG A 33 2.17 32.52 -10.78
CA ARG A 33 1.99 32.30 -12.22
C ARG A 33 1.70 30.84 -12.56
N ARG A 34 2.28 29.89 -11.81
CA ARG A 34 2.07 28.45 -12.03
C ARG A 34 0.82 27.94 -11.34
N TRP A 35 0.54 28.41 -10.14
CA TRP A 35 -0.62 28.08 -9.33
C TRP A 35 -1.35 29.35 -8.88
N PRO A 36 -2.21 29.90 -9.74
CA PRO A 36 -2.95 31.13 -9.44
C PRO A 36 -3.83 31.02 -8.21
N LEU A 37 -4.36 29.81 -7.95
CA LEU A 37 -5.16 29.50 -6.79
C LEU A 37 -4.42 28.53 -5.86
N ALA A 38 -4.57 28.73 -4.56
CA ALA A 38 -4.00 27.82 -3.56
C ALA A 38 -4.50 26.36 -3.73
N THR A 39 -5.74 26.20 -4.19
CA THR A 39 -6.32 24.89 -4.51
C THR A 39 -5.55 24.16 -5.60
N ASP A 40 -5.05 24.86 -6.62
CA ASP A 40 -4.27 24.24 -7.71
C ASP A 40 -2.96 23.65 -7.18
N TRP A 41 -2.29 24.39 -6.30
CA TRP A 41 -1.09 23.93 -5.62
C TRP A 41 -1.34 22.66 -4.80
N TYR A 42 -2.37 22.65 -3.95
CA TYR A 42 -2.67 21.48 -3.12
C TYR A 42 -3.08 20.26 -3.94
N ASN A 43 -3.82 20.46 -5.02
CA ASN A 43 -4.18 19.41 -5.95
C ASN A 43 -2.93 18.78 -6.58
N ASP A 44 -1.98 19.61 -7.03
CA ASP A 44 -0.72 19.12 -7.59
C ASP A 44 0.12 18.39 -6.54
N VAL A 45 0.19 18.89 -5.30
CA VAL A 45 0.91 18.21 -4.20
C VAL A 45 0.29 16.85 -3.89
N ILE A 46 -1.04 16.76 -3.77
CA ILE A 46 -1.75 15.51 -3.52
C ILE A 46 -1.48 14.52 -4.65
N ASN A 47 -1.67 14.94 -5.90
CA ASN A 47 -1.42 14.10 -7.06
C ASN A 47 0.05 13.68 -7.18
N TYR A 48 0.99 14.56 -6.84
CA TYR A 48 2.42 14.25 -6.84
C TYR A 48 2.79 13.20 -5.79
N VAL A 49 2.29 13.36 -4.56
CA VAL A 49 2.55 12.41 -3.46
C VAL A 49 1.95 11.05 -3.76
N MET A 50 0.72 11.03 -4.30
CA MET A 50 -0.05 9.82 -4.53
C MET A 50 0.18 9.17 -5.90
N ARG A 51 1.05 9.75 -6.75
CA ARG A 51 1.23 9.23 -8.11
C ARG A 51 1.82 7.81 -8.11
N PRO A 52 1.28 6.91 -8.94
CA PRO A 52 1.71 5.50 -9.00
C PRO A 52 3.19 5.29 -9.30
N ALA A 53 3.80 6.11 -10.16
CA ALA A 53 5.21 5.99 -10.54
C ALA A 53 6.21 6.00 -9.36
N ARG A 54 5.81 6.49 -8.19
CA ARG A 54 6.64 6.42 -6.97
C ARG A 54 6.73 5.02 -6.39
N PHE A 55 5.85 4.13 -6.79
CA PHE A 55 5.75 2.77 -6.27
C PHE A 55 6.30 1.72 -7.24
N GLU A 56 6.49 2.08 -8.52
CA GLU A 56 6.89 1.13 -9.57
C GLU A 56 8.21 0.39 -9.28
N PRO A 57 9.32 1.08 -8.91
CA PRO A 57 10.57 0.39 -8.62
C PRO A 57 10.45 -0.63 -7.48
N LYS A 58 9.55 -0.36 -6.53
CA LYS A 58 9.25 -1.25 -5.43
C LYS A 58 8.50 -2.49 -5.90
N TYR A 59 7.50 -2.35 -6.78
CA TYR A 59 6.76 -3.49 -7.29
C TYR A 59 7.64 -4.44 -8.08
N ASP A 60 8.51 -3.92 -8.94
CA ASP A 60 9.44 -4.73 -9.72
C ASP A 60 10.41 -5.51 -8.83
N ARG A 61 10.88 -4.91 -7.76
CA ARG A 61 11.72 -5.58 -6.77
C ARG A 61 10.97 -6.64 -5.99
N LEU A 62 9.77 -6.34 -5.50
CA LEU A 62 8.92 -7.31 -4.81
C LEU A 62 8.61 -8.50 -5.71
N LEU A 63 8.30 -8.25 -6.99
CA LEU A 63 8.07 -9.31 -7.96
C LEU A 63 9.31 -10.18 -8.17
N ALA A 64 10.48 -9.58 -8.35
CA ALA A 64 11.74 -10.30 -8.53
C ALA A 64 12.08 -11.18 -7.31
N ASN A 65 11.85 -10.67 -6.11
CA ASN A 65 12.07 -11.41 -4.87
C ASN A 65 11.04 -12.53 -4.69
N ALA A 66 9.78 -12.27 -5.02
CA ALA A 66 8.73 -13.30 -5.01
C ALA A 66 9.06 -14.47 -5.96
N ILE A 67 9.55 -14.19 -7.15
CA ILE A 67 10.01 -15.21 -8.09
C ILE A 67 11.18 -16.01 -7.52
N LYS A 68 12.15 -15.37 -6.88
CA LYS A 68 13.27 -16.07 -6.24
C LYS A 68 12.83 -16.95 -5.07
N ALA A 69 11.88 -16.49 -4.28
CA ALA A 69 11.33 -17.24 -3.15
C ALA A 69 10.43 -18.40 -3.58
N SER A 70 9.95 -18.41 -4.83
CA SER A 70 9.05 -19.46 -5.35
C SER A 70 9.65 -20.87 -5.45
N THR A 71 10.93 -21.06 -5.11
CA THR A 71 11.58 -22.38 -5.02
C THR A 71 11.35 -23.07 -3.67
N GLY A 72 10.82 -22.38 -2.66
CA GLY A 72 10.49 -22.88 -1.34
C GLY A 72 9.01 -23.25 -1.17
N THR A 73 8.58 -23.33 0.07
CA THR A 73 7.17 -23.54 0.41
C THR A 73 6.34 -22.26 0.26
N LEU A 74 5.02 -22.41 0.17
CA LEU A 74 4.11 -21.25 0.19
C LEU A 74 4.31 -20.40 1.44
N GLY A 75 4.50 -21.01 2.60
CA GLY A 75 4.76 -20.32 3.86
C GLY A 75 6.02 -19.46 3.79
N GLU A 76 7.13 -20.02 3.30
CA GLU A 76 8.38 -19.26 3.10
C GLU A 76 8.22 -18.11 2.12
N PHE A 77 7.50 -18.33 1.02
CA PHE A 77 7.19 -17.29 0.06
C PHE A 77 6.41 -16.15 0.70
N VAL A 78 5.30 -16.44 1.37
CA VAL A 78 4.45 -15.42 2.01
C VAL A 78 5.20 -14.70 3.11
N ARG A 79 5.95 -15.40 3.95
CA ARG A 79 6.77 -14.81 5.01
C ARG A 79 7.78 -13.83 4.45
N THR A 80 8.56 -14.24 3.45
CA THR A 80 9.59 -13.42 2.81
C THR A 80 8.96 -12.21 2.12
N PHE A 81 7.90 -12.44 1.35
CA PHE A 81 7.20 -11.37 0.62
C PHE A 81 6.61 -10.32 1.55
N ALA A 82 5.93 -10.76 2.61
CA ALA A 82 5.33 -9.85 3.59
C ALA A 82 6.39 -9.06 4.36
N TYR A 83 7.48 -9.71 4.78
CA TYR A 83 8.58 -9.06 5.46
C TYR A 83 9.27 -8.01 4.59
N GLU A 84 9.56 -8.33 3.33
CA GLU A 84 10.17 -7.37 2.41
C GLU A 84 9.24 -6.19 2.08
N ALA A 85 7.95 -6.45 1.93
CA ALA A 85 6.97 -5.39 1.77
C ALA A 85 6.96 -4.43 2.97
N PHE A 86 7.12 -5.00 4.16
CA PHE A 86 7.14 -4.30 5.43
C PHE A 86 8.41 -3.45 5.65
N THR A 87 9.59 -3.97 5.36
CA THR A 87 10.88 -3.31 5.64
C THR A 87 11.16 -2.10 4.72
N TYR A 88 10.26 -1.78 3.81
CA TYR A 88 10.46 -0.68 2.87
C TYR A 88 10.20 0.69 3.52
N ALA A 89 11.23 1.27 4.15
CA ALA A 89 11.15 2.56 4.84
C ALA A 89 10.63 3.73 3.97
N ASP A 90 10.96 3.74 2.68
CA ASP A 90 10.48 4.80 1.76
C ASP A 90 8.99 4.69 1.47
N SER A 91 8.44 3.49 1.44
CA SER A 91 7.00 3.30 1.29
C SER A 91 6.21 3.75 2.50
N ALA A 92 6.81 3.63 3.69
CA ALA A 92 6.14 4.04 4.91
C ALA A 92 5.80 5.53 4.95
N LYS A 93 6.66 6.40 4.45
CA LYS A 93 6.39 7.84 4.37
C LYS A 93 5.19 8.15 3.48
N VAL A 94 5.11 7.51 2.32
CA VAL A 94 4.00 7.71 1.38
C VAL A 94 2.71 7.12 1.93
N ILE A 95 2.77 5.93 2.52
CA ILE A 95 1.61 5.30 3.17
C ILE A 95 1.08 6.22 4.27
N ARG A 96 1.93 6.74 5.15
CA ARG A 96 1.51 7.68 6.21
C ARG A 96 0.83 8.92 5.68
N VAL A 97 1.38 9.51 4.62
CA VAL A 97 0.76 10.71 4.00
C VAL A 97 -0.59 10.34 3.38
N ALA A 98 -0.68 9.21 2.69
CA ALA A 98 -1.92 8.75 2.08
C ALA A 98 -3.02 8.48 3.12
N GLU A 99 -2.69 7.76 4.20
CA GLU A 99 -3.61 7.48 5.30
C GLU A 99 -4.04 8.76 6.02
N ALA A 100 -3.11 9.67 6.28
CA ALA A 100 -3.42 10.96 6.88
C ALA A 100 -4.35 11.80 6.01
N LEU A 101 -4.09 11.88 4.71
CA LEU A 101 -4.95 12.59 3.76
C LEU A 101 -6.34 11.98 3.72
N GLN A 102 -6.44 10.67 3.65
CA GLN A 102 -7.73 9.96 3.62
C GLN A 102 -8.50 10.11 4.93
N ALA A 103 -7.83 10.00 6.08
CA ALA A 103 -8.47 10.13 7.39
C ALA A 103 -8.98 11.55 7.66
N LEU A 104 -8.20 12.56 7.26
CA LEU A 104 -8.52 13.95 7.54
C LEU A 104 -9.49 14.57 6.52
N TRP A 105 -9.43 14.13 5.25
CA TRP A 105 -10.24 14.72 4.16
C TRP A 105 -10.80 13.70 3.19
N PRO A 106 -11.59 12.74 3.68
CA PRO A 106 -12.13 11.65 2.84
C PRO A 106 -13.03 12.15 1.71
N ASP A 107 -13.72 13.28 1.94
CA ASP A 107 -14.67 13.87 0.99
C ASP A 107 -14.06 14.94 0.07
N TYR A 108 -12.79 15.31 0.28
CA TYR A 108 -12.11 16.28 -0.60
C TYR A 108 -11.83 15.63 -1.97
N PRO A 109 -12.41 16.16 -3.07
CA PRO A 109 -12.37 15.48 -4.37
C PRO A 109 -10.98 15.11 -4.86
N PRO A 110 -9.93 15.96 -4.74
CA PRO A 110 -8.58 15.60 -5.14
C PRO A 110 -8.01 14.42 -4.35
N VAL A 111 -8.25 14.34 -3.05
CA VAL A 111 -7.82 13.21 -2.21
C VAL A 111 -8.54 11.93 -2.64
N ARG A 112 -9.87 11.99 -2.76
CA ARG A 112 -10.67 10.84 -3.19
C ARG A 112 -10.25 10.32 -4.57
N ASN A 113 -10.01 11.20 -5.53
CA ASN A 113 -9.59 10.82 -6.88
C ASN A 113 -8.18 10.22 -6.87
N ALA A 114 -7.23 10.84 -6.18
CA ALA A 114 -5.86 10.33 -6.04
C ALA A 114 -5.82 8.96 -5.35
N MET A 115 -6.63 8.77 -4.29
CA MET A 115 -6.78 7.48 -3.62
C MET A 115 -7.40 6.42 -4.53
N GLY A 116 -8.40 6.78 -5.33
CA GLY A 116 -8.99 5.89 -6.32
C GLY A 116 -7.97 5.40 -7.35
N GLN A 117 -7.18 6.32 -7.90
CA GLN A 117 -6.10 5.99 -8.84
C GLN A 117 -5.01 5.12 -8.19
N TYR A 118 -4.57 5.46 -6.99
CA TYR A 118 -3.60 4.67 -6.22
C TYR A 118 -4.11 3.24 -5.99
N ARG A 119 -5.35 3.09 -5.52
CA ARG A 119 -5.98 1.78 -5.31
C ARG A 119 -6.05 0.96 -6.59
N ALA A 120 -6.52 1.55 -7.67
CA ALA A 120 -6.61 0.86 -8.97
C ALA A 120 -5.23 0.39 -9.43
N HIS A 121 -4.20 1.22 -9.27
CA HIS A 121 -2.83 0.87 -9.63
C HIS A 121 -2.29 -0.26 -8.77
N VAL A 122 -2.42 -0.19 -7.45
CA VAL A 122 -1.97 -1.22 -6.50
C VAL A 122 -2.65 -2.56 -6.83
N MET A 123 -3.98 -2.55 -6.98
CA MET A 123 -4.70 -3.79 -7.30
C MET A 123 -4.35 -4.33 -8.68
N GLY A 124 -4.15 -3.47 -9.67
CA GLY A 124 -3.72 -3.87 -11.01
C GLY A 124 -2.35 -4.56 -11.02
N ARG A 125 -1.47 -4.24 -10.09
CA ARG A 125 -0.14 -4.86 -9.95
C ARG A 125 -0.16 -6.11 -9.07
N TYR A 126 -0.81 -6.06 -7.91
CA TYR A 126 -0.77 -7.16 -6.94
C TYR A 126 -1.69 -8.32 -7.28
N VAL A 127 -2.88 -8.10 -7.85
CA VAL A 127 -3.79 -9.22 -8.18
C VAL A 127 -3.18 -10.22 -9.15
N PRO A 128 -2.52 -9.82 -10.26
CA PRO A 128 -1.79 -10.76 -11.10
C PRO A 128 -0.68 -11.51 -10.36
N LEU A 129 0.05 -10.83 -9.45
CA LEU A 129 1.09 -11.45 -8.64
C LEU A 129 0.53 -12.52 -7.71
N TYR A 130 -0.57 -12.22 -7.00
CA TYR A 130 -1.22 -13.19 -6.11
C TYR A 130 -1.73 -14.41 -6.90
N ARG A 131 -2.32 -14.17 -8.07
CA ARG A 131 -2.75 -15.27 -8.94
C ARG A 131 -1.58 -16.14 -9.39
N ALA A 132 -0.50 -15.55 -9.83
CA ALA A 132 0.70 -16.27 -10.25
C ALA A 132 1.34 -17.05 -9.09
N ALA A 133 1.39 -16.44 -7.90
CA ALA A 133 1.90 -17.10 -6.70
C ALA A 133 1.02 -18.29 -6.31
N MET A 134 -0.30 -18.12 -6.22
CA MET A 134 -1.21 -19.24 -5.91
C MET A 134 -1.06 -20.38 -6.91
N HIS A 135 -1.06 -20.08 -8.20
CA HIS A 135 -0.90 -21.07 -9.25
C HIS A 135 0.45 -21.82 -9.15
N ALA A 136 1.54 -21.11 -8.82
CA ALA A 136 2.86 -21.74 -8.65
C ALA A 136 2.89 -22.77 -7.51
N TYR A 137 1.97 -22.68 -6.56
CA TYR A 137 1.80 -23.66 -5.46
C TYR A 137 0.58 -24.58 -5.64
N GLY A 138 0.07 -24.70 -6.87
CA GLY A 138 -1.08 -25.57 -7.15
C GLY A 138 -2.39 -25.11 -6.52
N LEU A 139 -2.53 -23.82 -6.25
CA LEU A 139 -3.70 -23.25 -5.59
C LEU A 139 -4.52 -22.37 -6.53
N THR A 140 -5.82 -22.36 -6.32
CA THR A 140 -6.76 -21.46 -6.98
C THR A 140 -7.70 -20.83 -5.94
N ALA A 141 -8.35 -19.74 -6.32
CA ALA A 141 -9.36 -19.13 -5.45
C ALA A 141 -10.64 -19.98 -5.44
N ARG A 142 -11.23 -20.16 -4.27
CA ARG A 142 -12.51 -20.85 -4.13
C ARG A 142 -13.61 -20.13 -4.90
N PRO A 143 -14.64 -20.84 -5.39
CA PRO A 143 -15.83 -20.23 -5.93
C PRO A 143 -16.41 -19.22 -4.95
N GLY A 144 -16.66 -18.00 -5.41
CA GLY A 144 -17.14 -16.89 -4.56
C GLY A 144 -16.03 -16.06 -3.88
N SER A 145 -14.77 -16.51 -3.89
CA SER A 145 -13.64 -15.70 -3.46
C SER A 145 -13.12 -14.85 -4.60
N ASP A 146 -12.87 -13.55 -4.34
CA ASP A 146 -12.30 -12.63 -5.31
C ASP A 146 -10.91 -12.19 -4.86
N LEU A 147 -9.90 -12.46 -5.70
CA LEU A 147 -8.52 -12.04 -5.46
C LEU A 147 -8.37 -10.52 -5.27
N LYS A 148 -9.29 -9.72 -5.82
CA LYS A 148 -9.30 -8.28 -5.56
C LYS A 148 -9.65 -7.98 -4.12
N HIS A 149 -10.62 -8.67 -3.55
CA HIS A 149 -10.99 -8.51 -2.14
C HIS A 149 -9.88 -9.00 -1.21
N LEU A 150 -9.26 -10.13 -1.52
CA LEU A 150 -8.09 -10.62 -0.78
C LEU A 150 -6.92 -9.64 -0.86
N GLY A 151 -6.57 -9.18 -2.05
CA GLY A 151 -5.52 -8.20 -2.24
C GLY A 151 -5.81 -6.88 -1.52
N TRP A 152 -7.07 -6.48 -1.43
CA TRP A 152 -7.49 -5.33 -0.66
C TRP A 152 -7.29 -5.53 0.85
N ALA A 153 -7.67 -6.70 1.37
CA ALA A 153 -7.45 -7.07 2.77
C ALA A 153 -5.95 -7.08 3.11
N PHE A 154 -5.12 -7.67 2.26
CA PHE A 154 -3.67 -7.69 2.45
C PHE A 154 -3.07 -6.28 2.47
N ASN A 155 -3.50 -5.41 1.55
CA ASN A 155 -3.01 -4.04 1.51
C ASN A 155 -3.42 -3.23 2.75
N ALA A 156 -4.64 -3.42 3.25
CA ALA A 156 -5.13 -2.77 4.46
C ALA A 156 -4.36 -3.22 5.71
N LEU A 157 -4.12 -4.53 5.85
CA LEU A 157 -3.32 -5.10 6.93
C LEU A 157 -1.88 -4.59 6.90
N HIS A 158 -1.26 -4.64 5.72
CA HIS A 158 0.11 -4.15 5.53
C HIS A 158 0.25 -2.66 5.86
N ALA A 159 -0.68 -1.82 5.44
CA ALA A 159 -0.68 -0.40 5.76
C ALA A 159 -0.79 -0.19 7.27
N ARG A 160 -1.69 -0.91 7.95
CA ARG A 160 -1.84 -0.80 9.40
C ARG A 160 -0.61 -1.29 10.15
N GLU A 161 -0.08 -2.46 9.81
CA GLU A 161 1.13 -3.00 10.44
C GLU A 161 2.31 -2.03 10.28
N THR A 162 2.47 -1.45 9.09
CA THR A 162 3.52 -0.46 8.84
C THR A 162 3.39 0.76 9.76
N LEU A 163 2.17 1.26 10.00
CA LEU A 163 1.92 2.37 10.91
C LEU A 163 2.23 2.01 12.36
N GLU A 164 1.85 0.82 12.82
CA GLU A 164 2.18 0.33 14.17
C GLU A 164 3.69 0.21 14.37
N HIS A 165 4.39 -0.37 13.40
CA HIS A 165 5.86 -0.46 13.46
C HIS A 165 6.53 0.91 13.54
N LEU A 166 6.07 1.87 12.75
CA LEU A 166 6.57 3.24 12.79
C LEU A 166 6.27 3.96 14.11
N ALA A 167 5.23 3.51 14.81
CA ALA A 167 4.91 3.95 16.17
C ALA A 167 5.74 3.22 17.25
N GLY A 168 6.70 2.37 16.86
CA GLY A 168 7.56 1.61 17.76
C GLY A 168 6.91 0.38 18.36
N GLN A 169 5.77 -0.07 17.81
CA GLN A 169 5.10 -1.29 18.28
C GLN A 169 5.76 -2.53 17.66
N ASN A 170 5.86 -3.61 18.45
CA ASN A 170 6.27 -4.90 17.92
C ASN A 170 5.09 -5.55 17.22
N THR A 171 5.22 -5.79 15.91
CA THR A 171 4.22 -6.44 15.07
C THR A 171 4.67 -7.83 14.62
N THR A 172 5.78 -8.32 15.14
CA THR A 172 6.31 -9.65 14.85
C THR A 172 5.62 -10.69 15.72
N TYR A 173 5.17 -11.75 15.10
CA TYR A 173 4.63 -12.96 15.75
C TYR A 173 5.62 -14.10 15.57
N THR A 174 6.01 -14.75 16.68
CA THR A 174 6.87 -15.91 16.65
C THR A 174 6.02 -17.18 16.78
N THR A 175 6.10 -18.05 15.82
CA THR A 175 5.39 -19.34 15.81
C THR A 175 6.02 -20.34 16.78
N THR A 176 5.32 -21.43 17.10
CA THR A 176 5.79 -22.45 18.03
C THR A 176 7.07 -23.16 17.60
N ASP A 177 7.35 -23.18 16.29
CA ASP A 177 8.60 -23.68 15.70
C ASP A 177 9.73 -22.65 15.68
N GLY A 178 9.51 -21.46 16.29
CA GLY A 178 10.50 -20.40 16.43
C GLY A 178 10.70 -19.53 15.20
N GLN A 179 9.79 -19.58 14.24
CA GLN A 179 9.85 -18.69 13.07
C GLN A 179 9.16 -17.36 13.33
N ASP A 180 9.83 -16.28 12.92
CA ASP A 180 9.26 -14.93 13.02
C ASP A 180 8.46 -14.58 11.78
N TRP A 181 7.23 -14.12 12.01
CA TRP A 181 6.30 -13.67 11.00
C TRP A 181 5.90 -12.23 11.24
N SER A 182 5.73 -11.45 10.19
CA SER A 182 4.96 -10.23 10.29
C SER A 182 3.48 -10.57 10.49
N LEU A 183 2.73 -9.71 11.19
CA LEU A 183 1.29 -9.91 11.38
C LEU A 183 0.56 -10.03 10.03
N THR A 184 0.96 -9.23 9.05
CA THR A 184 0.43 -9.32 7.67
C THR A 184 0.72 -10.67 7.06
N GLY A 185 1.95 -11.18 7.14
CA GLY A 185 2.33 -12.47 6.57
C GLY A 185 1.53 -13.62 7.16
N TRP A 186 1.44 -13.69 8.49
CA TRP A 186 0.64 -14.69 9.18
C TRP A 186 -0.85 -14.62 8.79
N THR A 187 -1.42 -13.42 8.76
CA THR A 187 -2.84 -13.24 8.37
C THR A 187 -3.07 -13.61 6.91
N ILE A 188 -2.13 -13.34 6.01
CA ILE A 188 -2.21 -13.76 4.61
C ILE A 188 -2.33 -15.29 4.53
N MET A 189 -1.53 -16.06 5.29
CA MET A 189 -1.62 -17.51 5.32
C MET A 189 -3.00 -17.99 5.77
N VAL A 190 -3.53 -17.41 6.85
CA VAL A 190 -4.88 -17.72 7.35
C VAL A 190 -5.95 -17.42 6.29
N LEU A 191 -5.84 -16.30 5.59
CA LEU A 191 -6.79 -15.94 4.53
C LEU A 191 -6.66 -16.85 3.30
N ILE A 192 -5.44 -17.27 2.94
CA ILE A 192 -5.22 -18.23 1.86
C ILE A 192 -5.84 -19.57 2.23
N ALA A 193 -5.63 -20.07 3.45
CA ALA A 193 -6.27 -21.31 3.93
C ALA A 193 -7.81 -21.21 3.88
N GLY A 194 -8.35 -20.04 4.22
CA GLY A 194 -9.81 -19.81 4.16
C GLY A 194 -10.38 -19.61 2.75
N ALA A 195 -9.64 -19.06 1.83
CA ALA A 195 -10.12 -18.65 0.50
C ALA A 195 -9.53 -19.45 -0.67
N GLY A 196 -8.48 -20.24 -0.42
CA GLY A 196 -7.81 -21.08 -1.40
C GLY A 196 -8.36 -22.50 -1.43
N MET A 197 -8.14 -23.17 -2.54
CA MET A 197 -8.37 -24.60 -2.72
C MET A 197 -7.29 -25.15 -3.67
N THR A 198 -7.06 -26.45 -3.66
CA THR A 198 -6.18 -27.09 -4.64
C THR A 198 -6.78 -26.99 -6.05
N GLU A 199 -5.97 -27.22 -7.08
CA GLU A 199 -6.48 -27.25 -8.46
C GLU A 199 -7.47 -28.41 -8.69
N GLU A 200 -7.38 -29.48 -7.90
CA GLU A 200 -8.31 -30.61 -7.88
C GLU A 200 -9.62 -30.32 -7.16
N GLY A 201 -9.74 -29.14 -6.55
CA GLY A 201 -10.95 -28.68 -5.86
C GLY A 201 -11.04 -29.08 -4.38
N GLU A 202 -9.94 -29.56 -3.81
CA GLU A 202 -9.88 -29.91 -2.39
C GLU A 202 -9.65 -28.68 -1.52
N TRP A 203 -10.22 -28.71 -0.32
CA TRP A 203 -10.00 -27.67 0.67
C TRP A 203 -8.62 -27.83 1.31
N LEU A 204 -7.98 -26.71 1.64
CA LEU A 204 -6.75 -26.76 2.42
C LEU A 204 -7.11 -27.10 3.86
N ASP A 205 -6.71 -28.28 4.32
CA ASP A 205 -7.03 -28.78 5.68
C ASP A 205 -6.14 -28.13 6.74
N ALA A 206 -4.94 -27.77 6.38
CA ALA A 206 -4.01 -27.02 7.21
C ALA A 206 -3.07 -26.18 6.35
N VAL A 207 -2.54 -25.12 6.91
CA VAL A 207 -1.45 -24.36 6.32
C VAL A 207 -0.20 -24.83 7.03
N ASP A 208 0.46 -25.82 6.45
CA ASP A 208 1.79 -26.27 6.87
C ASP A 208 2.88 -25.34 6.28
#